data_1c3da1ba41f0b4ecc707698f6ec65f3b
#
_entry.id   1c3da1ba41f0b4ecc707698f6ec65f3b
#
_cell.length_a   1.000
_cell.length_b   1.000
_cell.length_c   1.000
_cell.angle_alpha   90.00
_cell.angle_beta   90.00
_cell.angle_gamma   90.00
#
_symmetry.space_group_name_H-M   'P 1'
#
loop_
_entity.id
_entity.type
_entity.pdbx_description
1 polymer ?
#
loop_
_entity_poly.entity_id
_entity_poly.type
_entity_poly.pdbx_seq_one_letter_code
_entity_poly.pdbx_strand_id
1 'polypeptide(L)'
;MTEQCYYIGIDMDDRNAVISYYKAGMREPETLSTIAGSEIYQIPVALIKKRRIGQWFIGEEAKKMALIQNEDVIGHLLDNALAKKQVTVENIVYEAEELFALYIKKLLLLASRLGNPGLPDCLVITVEALSRELT
;
A
#
# COMPACT_ATOMS: atom_id res chain seq x y z
N MET A 1 9.07 5.18 -32.80
CA MET A 1 9.40 5.19 -31.42
C MET A 1 8.54 4.23 -30.62
N THR A 2 9.19 3.42 -29.88
CA THR A 2 8.48 2.40 -29.15
C THR A 2 8.14 2.92 -27.76
N GLU A 3 6.90 2.98 -27.47
CA GLU A 3 6.49 3.30 -26.11
C GLU A 3 6.64 2.07 -25.25
N GLN A 4 7.30 2.25 -24.14
CA GLN A 4 7.43 1.17 -23.19
C GLN A 4 6.26 1.24 -22.24
N CYS A 5 5.38 0.27 -22.35
CA CYS A 5 4.28 0.15 -21.40
C CYS A 5 4.82 -0.34 -20.08
N TYR A 6 4.47 0.37 -19.03
CA TYR A 6 4.87 0.05 -17.68
C TYR A 6 3.60 -0.09 -16.83
N TYR A 7 3.42 -1.27 -16.28
CA TYR A 7 2.23 -1.57 -15.48
C TYR A 7 2.63 -1.95 -14.07
N ILE A 8 1.85 -1.50 -13.12
CA ILE A 8 1.98 -1.93 -11.73
C ILE A 8 0.71 -2.65 -11.34
N GLY A 9 0.89 -3.82 -10.73
CA GLY A 9 -0.19 -4.57 -10.12
C GLY A 9 -0.03 -4.59 -8.63
N ILE A 10 -1.11 -4.40 -7.90
CA ILE A 10 -1.13 -4.52 -6.45
C ILE A 10 -2.20 -5.53 -6.10
N ASP A 11 -1.77 -6.66 -5.53
CA ASP A 11 -2.69 -7.65 -4.99
C ASP A 11 -2.74 -7.44 -3.50
N MET A 12 -3.90 -7.22 -2.95
CA MET A 12 -4.00 -6.96 -1.52
C MET A 12 -5.28 -7.51 -0.91
N ASP A 13 -5.15 -7.83 0.36
CA ASP A 13 -6.29 -8.06 1.23
C ASP A 13 -6.20 -7.04 2.36
N ASP A 14 -6.91 -7.25 3.44
CA ASP A 14 -6.93 -6.31 4.56
C ASP A 14 -5.68 -6.40 5.44
N ARG A 15 -4.79 -7.32 5.17
CA ARG A 15 -3.59 -7.54 5.98
C ARG A 15 -2.29 -7.24 5.25
N ASN A 16 -2.20 -7.67 4.01
CA ASN A 16 -0.96 -7.56 3.25
C ASN A 16 -1.21 -7.15 1.81
N ALA A 17 -0.21 -6.51 1.23
CA ALA A 17 -0.20 -6.14 -0.17
C ALA A 17 1.07 -6.68 -0.81
N VAL A 18 0.98 -7.04 -2.08
CA VAL A 18 2.11 -7.47 -2.88
C VAL A 18 2.11 -6.64 -4.15
N ILE A 19 3.27 -6.08 -4.48
CA ILE A 19 3.42 -5.24 -5.66
C ILE A 19 4.17 -6.02 -6.73
N SER A 20 3.64 -6.01 -7.93
CA SER A 20 4.34 -6.55 -9.08
C SER A 20 4.40 -5.49 -10.17
N TYR A 21 5.32 -5.64 -11.09
CA TYR A 21 5.42 -4.71 -12.21
C TYR A 21 5.73 -5.46 -13.49
N TYR A 22 5.36 -4.84 -14.58
CA TYR A 22 5.62 -5.37 -15.91
C TYR A 22 6.00 -4.24 -16.85
N LYS A 23 7.09 -4.44 -17.55
CA LYS A 23 7.53 -3.53 -18.62
C LYS A 23 7.53 -4.27 -19.95
N ALA A 24 7.37 -3.52 -21.03
CA ALA A 24 7.48 -4.09 -22.35
C ALA A 24 8.83 -4.79 -22.50
N GLY A 25 8.82 -6.00 -23.04
CA GLY A 25 10.02 -6.80 -23.21
C GLY A 25 10.24 -7.83 -22.13
N MET A 26 9.54 -7.73 -21.03
CA MET A 26 9.61 -8.75 -19.99
C MET A 26 8.71 -9.93 -20.36
N ARG A 27 9.14 -11.12 -19.99
CA ARG A 27 8.34 -12.31 -20.27
C ARG A 27 7.16 -12.43 -19.31
N GLU A 28 7.38 -12.02 -18.08
CA GLU A 28 6.36 -12.11 -17.04
C GLU A 28 6.56 -10.99 -16.04
N PRO A 29 5.52 -10.67 -15.28
CA PRO A 29 5.64 -9.67 -14.23
C PRO A 29 6.62 -10.11 -13.15
N GLU A 30 7.27 -9.16 -12.51
CA GLU A 30 8.13 -9.41 -11.38
C GLU A 30 7.51 -8.86 -10.11
N THR A 31 7.62 -9.62 -9.05
CA THR A 31 7.16 -9.19 -7.73
C THR A 31 8.29 -8.44 -7.02
N LEU A 32 7.96 -7.30 -6.45
CA LEU A 32 8.95 -6.49 -5.75
C LEU A 32 9.14 -6.98 -4.32
N SER A 33 10.40 -7.16 -3.96
CA SER A 33 10.75 -7.49 -2.58
C SER A 33 10.87 -6.18 -1.78
N THR A 34 10.44 -6.21 -0.52
CA THR A 34 10.52 -5.04 0.35
C THR A 34 11.95 -4.73 0.76
N ILE A 35 12.81 -5.74 0.70
CA ILE A 35 14.24 -5.57 0.97
C ILE A 35 14.99 -6.12 -0.23
N ALA A 36 15.82 -5.30 -0.85
CA ALA A 36 16.56 -5.70 -2.02
C ALA A 36 17.38 -6.97 -1.75
N GLY A 37 17.26 -7.94 -2.66
CA GLY A 37 17.97 -9.20 -2.54
C GLY A 37 17.34 -10.22 -1.60
N SER A 38 16.22 -9.91 -0.99
CA SER A 38 15.51 -10.85 -0.13
C SER A 38 14.26 -11.36 -0.84
N GLU A 39 13.59 -12.31 -0.22
CA GLU A 39 12.34 -12.85 -0.74
C GLU A 39 11.15 -12.41 0.10
N ILE A 40 11.21 -11.21 0.63
CA ILE A 40 10.12 -10.66 1.43
C ILE A 40 9.26 -9.79 0.53
N TYR A 41 8.12 -10.32 0.12
CA TYR A 41 7.25 -9.68 -0.85
C TYR A 41 6.01 -9.04 -0.24
N GLN A 42 5.60 -9.49 0.94
CA GLN A 42 4.38 -8.98 1.55
C GLN A 42 4.64 -7.68 2.30
N ILE A 43 3.78 -6.71 2.06
CA ILE A 43 3.83 -5.41 2.70
C ILE A 43 2.59 -5.30 3.57
N PRO A 44 2.75 -5.10 4.87
CA PRO A 44 1.57 -4.96 5.73
C PRO A 44 0.67 -3.81 5.31
N VAL A 45 -0.63 -4.04 5.32
CA VAL A 45 -1.62 -2.98 5.07
C VAL A 45 -1.83 -2.27 6.39
N ALA A 46 -0.90 -1.39 6.70
CA ALA A 46 -0.85 -0.67 7.96
C ALA A 46 -0.36 0.75 7.72
N LEU A 47 -0.92 1.69 8.43
CA LEU A 47 -0.63 3.11 8.29
C LEU A 47 -0.51 3.72 9.68
N ILE A 48 0.41 4.66 9.84
CA ILE A 48 0.50 5.42 11.08
C ILE A 48 1.00 6.82 10.78
N LYS A 49 0.55 7.78 11.56
CA LYS A 49 1.00 9.15 11.47
C LYS A 49 2.01 9.41 12.58
N LYS A 50 3.17 9.91 12.23
CA LYS A 50 4.17 10.28 13.23
C LYS A 50 3.70 11.56 13.92
N ARG A 51 3.62 11.51 15.24
CA ARG A 51 3.16 12.64 16.04
C ARG A 51 4.01 13.87 15.81
N ARG A 52 3.38 15.03 15.84
CA ARG A 52 4.00 16.35 15.75
C ARG A 52 4.53 16.73 14.37
N ILE A 53 4.92 15.75 13.54
CA ILE A 53 5.51 16.05 12.25
C ILE A 53 4.50 15.91 11.13
N GLY A 54 3.45 15.13 11.34
CA GLY A 54 2.45 14.91 10.31
C GLY A 54 2.90 14.02 9.17
N GLN A 55 3.96 13.27 9.39
CA GLN A 55 4.49 12.34 8.40
C GLN A 55 3.82 10.97 8.57
N TRP A 56 3.46 10.38 7.46
CA TRP A 56 2.79 9.08 7.46
C TRP A 56 3.75 7.97 7.04
N PHE A 57 3.61 6.82 7.67
CA PHE A 57 4.38 5.63 7.36
C PHE A 57 3.46 4.47 7.06
N ILE A 58 3.92 3.56 6.20
CA ILE A 58 3.15 2.36 5.85
C ILE A 58 4.01 1.11 6.07
N GLY A 59 3.33 -0.04 6.07
CA GLY A 59 4.00 -1.34 6.09
C GLY A 59 4.80 -1.59 7.34
N GLU A 60 5.97 -2.17 7.18
CA GLU A 60 6.84 -2.48 8.32
C GLU A 60 7.30 -1.23 9.04
N GLU A 61 7.53 -0.14 8.32
CA GLU A 61 7.91 1.12 8.95
C GLU A 61 6.81 1.63 9.87
N ALA A 62 5.54 1.45 9.46
CA ALA A 62 4.41 1.84 10.30
C ALA A 62 4.40 1.01 11.58
N LYS A 63 4.66 -0.28 11.48
CA LYS A 63 4.70 -1.15 12.66
C LYS A 63 5.82 -0.75 13.61
N LYS A 64 6.99 -0.42 13.07
CA LYS A 64 8.11 0.05 13.90
C LYS A 64 7.79 1.36 14.59
N MET A 65 7.18 2.29 13.87
CA MET A 65 6.80 3.57 14.44
C MET A 65 5.74 3.42 15.53
N ALA A 66 4.83 2.46 15.36
CA ALA A 66 3.82 2.16 16.35
C ALA A 66 4.46 1.73 17.68
N LEU A 67 5.50 0.91 17.59
CA LEU A 67 6.23 0.50 18.79
C LEU A 67 6.93 1.69 19.44
N ILE A 68 7.55 2.54 18.64
CA ILE A 68 8.26 3.72 19.15
C ILE A 68 7.29 4.68 19.84
N GLN A 69 6.13 4.90 19.26
CA GLN A 69 5.14 5.83 19.80
C GLN A 69 4.20 5.22 20.82
N ASN A 70 4.29 3.90 21.02
CA ASN A 70 3.36 3.16 21.88
C ASN A 70 1.91 3.39 21.45
N GLU A 71 1.67 3.26 20.17
CA GLU A 71 0.35 3.37 19.56
C GLU A 71 0.11 2.20 18.64
N ASP A 72 -1.15 1.96 18.31
CA ASP A 72 -1.49 0.94 17.32
C ASP A 72 -1.42 1.51 15.92
N VAL A 73 -1.06 0.66 14.97
CA VAL A 73 -1.17 1.05 13.56
C VAL A 73 -2.64 1.17 13.19
N ILE A 74 -2.90 1.96 12.16
CA ILE A 74 -4.23 2.03 11.58
C ILE A 74 -4.34 0.86 10.62
N GLY A 75 -5.13 -0.12 10.99
CA GLY A 75 -5.37 -1.29 10.17
C GLY A 75 -6.74 -1.24 9.50
N HIS A 76 -7.13 -2.35 8.91
CA HIS A 76 -8.44 -2.50 8.27
C HIS A 76 -8.73 -1.41 7.25
N LEU A 77 -7.68 -0.93 6.56
CA LEU A 77 -7.82 0.16 5.60
C LEU A 77 -8.79 -0.19 4.47
N LEU A 78 -8.68 -1.41 3.96
CA LEU A 78 -9.54 -1.85 2.87
C LEU A 78 -10.98 -2.03 3.33
N ASP A 79 -11.17 -2.77 4.43
CA ASP A 79 -12.51 -3.04 4.93
C ASP A 79 -13.24 -1.76 5.31
N ASN A 80 -12.53 -0.85 5.97
CA ASN A 80 -13.14 0.42 6.38
C ASN A 80 -13.48 1.30 5.19
N ALA A 81 -12.62 1.30 4.17
CA ALA A 81 -12.89 2.06 2.95
C ALA A 81 -14.11 1.52 2.21
N LEU A 82 -14.22 0.20 2.10
CA LEU A 82 -15.37 -0.43 1.47
C LEU A 82 -16.66 -0.17 2.24
N ALA A 83 -16.57 -0.07 3.56
CA ALA A 83 -17.71 0.22 4.41
C ALA A 83 -17.99 1.72 4.54
N LYS A 84 -17.16 2.56 3.93
CA LYS A 84 -17.28 4.02 3.96
C LYS A 84 -17.32 4.58 5.38
N LYS A 85 -16.46 4.04 6.23
CA LYS A 85 -16.36 4.47 7.62
C LYS A 85 -15.47 5.70 7.75
N GLN A 86 -15.52 6.31 8.92
CA GLN A 86 -14.64 7.40 9.29
C GLN A 86 -13.64 6.91 10.33
N VAL A 87 -12.43 7.46 10.28
CA VAL A 87 -11.35 7.09 11.21
C VAL A 87 -10.81 8.38 11.82
N THR A 88 -10.69 8.40 13.13
CA THR A 88 -10.13 9.56 13.82
C THR A 88 -8.67 9.32 14.16
N VAL A 89 -7.81 10.25 13.73
CA VAL A 89 -6.37 10.20 14.02
C VAL A 89 -5.96 11.56 14.58
N GLU A 90 -5.43 11.57 15.80
CA GLU A 90 -5.02 12.81 16.47
C GLU A 90 -6.12 13.87 16.48
N ASN A 91 -7.35 13.45 16.80
CA ASN A 91 -8.52 14.31 16.85
C ASN A 91 -8.97 14.88 15.50
N ILE A 92 -8.41 14.37 14.42
CA ILE A 92 -8.83 14.73 13.06
C ILE A 92 -9.59 13.56 12.48
N VAL A 93 -10.77 13.82 11.95
CA VAL A 93 -11.61 12.79 11.34
C VAL A 93 -11.26 12.69 9.86
N TYR A 94 -10.94 11.48 9.42
CA TYR A 94 -10.65 11.18 8.02
C TYR A 94 -11.69 10.21 7.49
N GLU A 95 -11.99 10.34 6.21
CA GLU A 95 -12.73 9.28 5.55
C GLU A 95 -11.78 8.10 5.36
N ALA A 96 -12.25 6.89 5.59
CA ALA A 96 -11.41 5.72 5.42
C ALA A 96 -10.87 5.61 4.00
N GLU A 97 -11.66 6.05 3.02
CA GLU A 97 -11.23 6.06 1.62
C GLU A 97 -10.01 6.97 1.40
N GLU A 98 -9.92 8.07 2.13
CA GLU A 98 -8.76 8.96 2.05
C GLU A 98 -7.51 8.29 2.60
N LEU A 99 -7.64 7.56 3.71
CA LEU A 99 -6.52 6.85 4.30
C LEU A 99 -6.08 5.69 3.41
N PHE A 100 -7.03 5.00 2.80
CA PHE A 100 -6.73 3.94 1.86
C PHE A 100 -5.97 4.50 0.64
N ALA A 101 -6.44 5.61 0.10
CA ALA A 101 -5.77 6.26 -1.03
C ALA A 101 -4.36 6.70 -0.67
N LEU A 102 -4.18 7.20 0.54
CA LEU A 102 -2.86 7.58 1.04
C LEU A 102 -1.94 6.37 1.11
N TYR A 103 -2.44 5.23 1.59
CA TYR A 103 -1.68 4.00 1.64
C TYR A 103 -1.22 3.58 0.23
N ILE A 104 -2.14 3.58 -0.73
CA ILE A 104 -1.82 3.22 -2.11
C ILE A 104 -0.77 4.17 -2.69
N LYS A 105 -0.92 5.47 -2.44
CA LYS A 105 0.07 6.44 -2.91
C LYS A 105 1.46 6.14 -2.33
N LYS A 106 1.52 5.80 -1.05
CA LYS A 106 2.79 5.45 -0.41
C LYS A 106 3.36 4.15 -0.96
N LEU A 107 2.51 3.18 -1.30
CA LEU A 107 2.95 1.95 -1.94
C LEU A 107 3.59 2.24 -3.29
N LEU A 108 3.01 3.14 -4.08
CA LEU A 108 3.57 3.49 -5.38
C LEU A 108 4.93 4.17 -5.23
N LEU A 109 5.09 5.00 -4.20
CA LEU A 109 6.37 5.62 -3.90
C LEU A 109 7.40 4.58 -3.48
N LEU A 110 6.99 3.58 -2.71
CA LEU A 110 7.87 2.49 -2.31
C LEU A 110 8.30 1.68 -3.53
N ALA A 111 7.38 1.38 -4.43
CA ALA A 111 7.69 0.66 -5.66
C ALA A 111 8.72 1.43 -6.49
N SER A 112 8.57 2.74 -6.56
CA SER A 112 9.51 3.59 -7.28
C SER A 112 10.93 3.50 -6.69
N ARG A 113 11.02 3.43 -5.37
CA ARG A 113 12.33 3.30 -4.71
C ARG A 113 12.94 1.91 -4.86
N LEU A 114 12.09 0.88 -4.92
CA LEU A 114 12.57 -0.49 -4.96
C LEU A 114 13.02 -0.96 -6.34
N GLY A 115 12.47 -0.42 -7.38
CA GLY A 115 12.86 -0.95 -8.65
C GLY A 115 12.49 -0.18 -9.90
N ASN A 116 11.52 0.69 -9.84
CA ASN A 116 11.04 1.33 -11.04
C ASN A 116 10.58 2.75 -10.81
N PRO A 117 11.48 3.71 -11.00
CA PRO A 117 11.09 5.11 -10.87
C PRO A 117 10.09 5.52 -11.94
N GLY A 118 9.24 6.43 -11.60
CA GLY A 118 8.27 6.98 -12.52
C GLY A 118 6.87 6.45 -12.31
N LEU A 119 5.93 7.06 -12.99
CA LEU A 119 4.53 6.68 -12.92
C LEU A 119 4.22 5.55 -13.88
N PRO A 120 3.40 4.59 -13.51
CA PRO A 120 3.00 3.54 -14.42
C PRO A 120 2.00 4.07 -15.44
N ASP A 121 1.96 3.41 -16.61
CA ASP A 121 0.95 3.70 -17.61
C ASP A 121 -0.41 3.16 -17.17
N CYS A 122 -0.38 2.09 -16.41
CA CYS A 122 -1.60 1.46 -15.92
C CYS A 122 -1.36 0.90 -14.53
N LEU A 123 -2.32 1.12 -13.67
CA LEU A 123 -2.30 0.57 -12.31
C LEU A 123 -3.50 -0.35 -12.16
N VAL A 124 -3.22 -1.59 -11.80
CA VAL A 124 -4.27 -2.57 -11.55
C VAL A 124 -4.21 -2.96 -10.08
N ILE A 125 -5.29 -2.77 -9.38
CA ILE A 125 -5.38 -3.14 -7.97
C ILE A 125 -6.40 -4.27 -7.86
N THR A 126 -5.91 -5.42 -7.44
CA THR A 126 -6.76 -6.57 -7.17
C THR A 126 -6.95 -6.66 -5.66
N VAL A 127 -8.17 -6.58 -5.22
CA VAL A 127 -8.47 -6.66 -3.80
C VAL A 127 -9.21 -7.94 -3.51
N GLU A 128 -8.84 -8.54 -2.38
CA GLU A 128 -9.51 -9.72 -1.90
C GLU A 128 -10.10 -9.38 -0.55
N ALA A 129 -11.37 -9.05 -0.57
CA ALA A 129 -12.09 -8.71 0.64
C ALA A 129 -12.78 -9.96 1.16
N LEU A 130 -12.53 -10.27 2.41
CA LEU A 130 -13.27 -11.34 3.08
C LEU A 130 -14.63 -10.80 3.47
N SER A 131 -15.38 -10.48 2.47
CA SER A 131 -16.62 -9.76 2.65
C SER A 131 -17.80 -10.70 2.58
N ARG A 132 -18.65 -10.59 3.54
CA ARG A 132 -19.89 -11.35 3.52
C ARG A 132 -20.87 -10.82 2.51
N GLU A 133 -20.62 -9.66 1.99
CA GLU A 133 -21.46 -9.09 0.94
C GLU A 133 -21.33 -9.84 -0.35
N LEU A 134 -20.30 -10.65 -0.48
CA LEU A 134 -20.14 -11.48 -1.66
C LEU A 134 -21.01 -12.72 -1.63
N THR A 135 -21.64 -12.96 -0.53
CA THR A 135 -22.53 -14.11 -0.38
C THR A 135 -23.99 -13.71 -0.57
#